data_c86c6bca0533e5a10951c9cc911f54d9
#
_entry.id   c86c6bca0533e5a10951c9cc911f54d9
#
_cell.length_a   1.000
_cell.length_b   1.000
_cell.length_c   1.000
_cell.angle_alpha   90.00
_cell.angle_beta   90.00
_cell.angle_gamma   90.00
#
_symmetry.space_group_name_H-M   'P 1'
#
loop_
_entity.id
_entity.type
_entity.pdbx_description
1 polymer ?
#
loop_
_entity_poly.entity_id
_entity_poly.type
_entity_poly.pdbx_seq_one_letter_code
_entity_poly.pdbx_strand_id
1 'polypeptide(L)'
;GYGIYIREDVPLNTSDKKALSYIGVEDLSDKGLKELKKNDPEADKKIRDFMCRNFFDIRTFGAVMTTFVKASLNCGQVRGPVQIGFARSIDPIVSQELTITRVAITTEEDSLNKKTEMGRKNIVPYGLYRAEGFISANLARKVTGFSEEDLELLWEAIINMFEHDHSAARGKMAVRRLIVFKHSRELGDCPSYKLFDVVEVKRKEGVEFARQYSDYEIAIHREQIPESVEVMDKI
;
A
#
# COMPACT_ATOMS: atom_id res chain seq x y z
N GLY A 1 2.72 -12.49 -13.69
CA GLY A 1 3.55 -11.32 -13.94
C GLY A 1 3.57 -10.36 -12.78
N TYR A 2 4.53 -9.45 -12.79
CA TYR A 2 4.73 -8.43 -11.74
C TYR A 2 4.52 -7.02 -12.29
N GLY A 3 3.62 -6.88 -13.27
CA GLY A 3 3.19 -5.57 -13.73
C GLY A 3 2.53 -4.78 -12.60
N ILE A 4 2.58 -3.45 -12.68
CA ILE A 4 1.85 -2.55 -11.79
C ILE A 4 0.76 -1.90 -12.64
N TYR A 5 -0.48 -2.01 -12.18
CA TYR A 5 -1.66 -1.47 -12.87
C TYR A 5 -1.78 0.03 -12.66
N ILE A 6 -1.66 0.47 -11.40
CA ILE A 6 -1.73 1.89 -11.04
C ILE A 6 -0.31 2.47 -11.07
N ARG A 7 -0.03 3.29 -12.10
CA ARG A 7 1.26 3.96 -12.28
C ARG A 7 1.04 5.44 -12.58
N GLU A 8 1.95 6.28 -12.09
CA GLU A 8 1.96 7.70 -12.40
C GLU A 8 2.06 7.91 -13.92
N ASP A 9 1.34 8.89 -14.43
CA ASP A 9 1.30 9.29 -15.85
C ASP A 9 0.87 8.21 -16.85
N VAL A 10 0.34 7.08 -16.39
CA VAL A 10 -0.15 6.00 -17.27
C VAL A 10 -1.66 5.86 -17.15
N PRO A 11 -2.42 6.07 -18.25
CA PRO A 11 -3.86 5.87 -18.23
C PRO A 11 -4.23 4.42 -17.93
N LEU A 12 -5.14 4.21 -16.99
CA LEU A 12 -5.58 2.87 -16.55
C LEU A 12 -6.13 2.03 -17.71
N ASN A 13 -6.84 2.64 -18.64
CA ASN A 13 -7.41 1.95 -19.79
C ASN A 13 -6.36 1.31 -20.72
N THR A 14 -5.10 1.72 -20.66
CA THR A 14 -4.01 1.09 -21.41
C THR A 14 -3.77 -0.35 -20.94
N SER A 15 -3.87 -0.58 -19.63
CA SER A 15 -3.75 -1.93 -19.06
C SER A 15 -5.03 -2.74 -19.26
N ASP A 16 -6.21 -2.09 -19.19
CA ASP A 16 -7.51 -2.74 -19.43
C ASP A 16 -7.61 -3.26 -20.87
N LYS A 17 -7.09 -2.49 -21.85
CA LYS A 17 -7.01 -2.91 -23.25
C LYS A 17 -6.24 -4.22 -23.43
N LYS A 18 -5.16 -4.43 -22.68
CA LYS A 18 -4.39 -5.68 -22.76
C LYS A 18 -5.22 -6.90 -22.34
N ALA A 19 -6.06 -6.76 -21.32
CA ALA A 19 -6.94 -7.83 -20.88
C ALA A 19 -7.99 -8.16 -21.96
N LEU A 20 -8.55 -7.15 -22.60
CA LEU A 20 -9.55 -7.33 -23.65
C LEU A 20 -8.94 -7.94 -24.91
N SER A 21 -7.79 -7.48 -25.33
CA SER A 21 -7.06 -8.09 -26.47
C SER A 21 -6.71 -9.56 -26.18
N TYR A 22 -6.36 -9.91 -24.93
CA TYR A 22 -6.09 -11.30 -24.54
C TYR A 22 -7.29 -12.23 -24.75
N ILE A 23 -8.51 -11.73 -24.56
CA ILE A 23 -9.75 -12.49 -24.81
C ILE A 23 -10.33 -12.26 -26.20
N GLY A 24 -9.59 -11.63 -27.12
CA GLY A 24 -9.97 -11.43 -28.52
C GLY A 24 -11.02 -10.33 -28.74
N VAL A 25 -11.11 -9.35 -27.83
CA VAL A 25 -12.04 -8.21 -27.95
C VAL A 25 -11.31 -6.97 -28.43
N GLU A 26 -11.71 -6.45 -29.59
CA GLU A 26 -11.15 -5.22 -30.19
C GLU A 26 -12.03 -4.00 -29.92
N ASP A 27 -13.35 -4.17 -29.82
CA ASP A 27 -14.30 -3.09 -29.56
C ASP A 27 -14.38 -2.77 -28.06
N LEU A 28 -13.76 -1.66 -27.68
CA LEU A 28 -13.69 -1.14 -26.31
C LEU A 28 -14.85 -0.19 -25.97
N SER A 29 -15.81 0.00 -26.87
CA SER A 29 -16.99 0.79 -26.58
C SER A 29 -17.89 0.12 -25.52
N ASP A 30 -18.67 0.93 -24.81
CA ASP A 30 -19.66 0.40 -23.85
C ASP A 30 -20.63 -0.60 -24.48
N LYS A 31 -20.87 -0.44 -25.80
CA LYS A 31 -21.72 -1.37 -26.58
C LYS A 31 -21.02 -2.70 -26.80
N GLY A 32 -19.76 -2.68 -27.27
CA GLY A 32 -18.96 -3.88 -27.50
C GLY A 32 -18.74 -4.68 -26.22
N LEU A 33 -18.47 -4.01 -25.10
CA LEU A 33 -18.32 -4.67 -23.79
C LEU A 33 -19.63 -5.28 -23.27
N LYS A 34 -20.78 -4.66 -23.53
CA LYS A 34 -22.08 -5.24 -23.19
C LYS A 34 -22.43 -6.46 -24.06
N GLU A 35 -22.05 -6.42 -25.34
CA GLU A 35 -22.21 -7.56 -26.25
C GLU A 35 -21.28 -8.73 -25.86
N LEU A 36 -20.05 -8.42 -25.41
CA LEU A 36 -19.14 -9.42 -24.87
C LEU A 36 -19.78 -10.27 -23.77
N LYS A 37 -20.42 -9.61 -22.79
CA LYS A 37 -21.09 -10.31 -21.69
C LYS A 37 -22.21 -11.24 -22.13
N LYS A 38 -22.90 -10.89 -23.22
CA LYS A 38 -23.96 -11.75 -23.78
C LYS A 38 -23.40 -12.97 -24.53
N ASN A 39 -22.25 -12.78 -25.20
CA ASN A 39 -21.64 -13.78 -26.08
C ASN A 39 -20.69 -14.73 -25.32
N ASP A 40 -20.06 -14.26 -24.24
CA ASP A 40 -19.16 -15.06 -23.40
C ASP A 40 -19.49 -14.88 -21.91
N PRO A 41 -20.28 -15.80 -21.32
CA PRO A 41 -20.61 -15.76 -19.89
C PRO A 41 -19.38 -15.83 -18.96
N GLU A 42 -18.25 -16.36 -19.45
CA GLU A 42 -16.99 -16.48 -18.71
C GLU A 42 -16.06 -15.26 -18.88
N ALA A 43 -16.44 -14.28 -19.68
CA ALA A 43 -15.61 -13.09 -19.96
C ALA A 43 -15.18 -12.39 -18.68
N ASP A 44 -16.09 -12.19 -17.73
CA ASP A 44 -15.81 -11.58 -16.44
C ASP A 44 -14.68 -12.30 -15.69
N LYS A 45 -14.72 -13.61 -15.68
CA LYS A 45 -13.71 -14.44 -15.02
C LYS A 45 -12.37 -14.38 -15.76
N LYS A 46 -12.38 -14.50 -17.07
CA LYS A 46 -11.18 -14.44 -17.92
C LYS A 46 -10.45 -13.11 -17.77
N ILE A 47 -11.18 -11.99 -17.76
CA ILE A 47 -10.62 -10.65 -17.56
C ILE A 47 -10.00 -10.54 -16.16
N ARG A 48 -10.74 -10.90 -15.12
CA ARG A 48 -10.23 -10.84 -13.75
C ARG A 48 -8.98 -11.70 -13.58
N ASP A 49 -9.00 -12.92 -14.07
CA ASP A 49 -7.89 -13.86 -13.96
C ASP A 49 -6.65 -13.33 -14.71
N PHE A 50 -6.85 -12.69 -15.89
CA PHE A 50 -5.77 -12.01 -16.60
C PHE A 50 -5.18 -10.86 -15.78
N MET A 51 -6.03 -9.99 -15.22
CA MET A 51 -5.60 -8.84 -14.44
C MET A 51 -4.84 -9.26 -13.17
N CYS A 52 -5.38 -10.19 -12.40
CA CYS A 52 -4.72 -10.72 -11.21
C CYS A 52 -3.39 -11.42 -11.54
N ARG A 53 -3.34 -12.17 -12.66
CA ARG A 53 -2.11 -12.88 -13.06
C ARG A 53 -0.99 -11.95 -13.51
N ASN A 54 -1.32 -10.84 -14.13
CA ASN A 54 -0.32 -9.95 -14.75
C ASN A 54 0.03 -8.73 -13.90
N PHE A 55 -0.83 -8.30 -12.98
CA PHE A 55 -0.64 -7.10 -12.17
C PHE A 55 -0.54 -7.45 -10.69
N PHE A 56 0.64 -7.22 -10.13
CA PHE A 56 0.94 -7.56 -8.73
C PHE A 56 0.10 -6.75 -7.74
N ASP A 57 -0.11 -5.47 -7.99
CA ASP A 57 -0.92 -4.59 -7.15
C ASP A 57 -2.40 -5.02 -7.12
N ILE A 58 -2.99 -5.43 -8.27
CA ILE A 58 -4.35 -5.99 -8.30
C ILE A 58 -4.41 -7.31 -7.54
N ARG A 59 -3.44 -8.20 -7.77
CA ARG A 59 -3.40 -9.51 -7.10
C ARG A 59 -3.23 -9.38 -5.58
N THR A 60 -2.50 -8.37 -5.13
CA THR A 60 -2.19 -8.11 -3.72
C THR A 60 -3.29 -7.31 -3.03
N PHE A 61 -3.61 -6.12 -3.51
CA PHE A 61 -4.48 -5.16 -2.84
C PHE A 61 -5.90 -5.12 -3.39
N GLY A 62 -6.10 -5.71 -4.57
CA GLY A 62 -7.34 -5.56 -5.32
C GLY A 62 -7.40 -4.24 -6.08
N ALA A 63 -8.48 -4.05 -6.82
CA ALA A 63 -8.69 -2.83 -7.59
C ALA A 63 -10.17 -2.60 -7.92
N VAL A 64 -10.50 -1.34 -8.22
CA VAL A 64 -11.72 -0.95 -8.91
C VAL A 64 -11.34 -0.50 -10.31
N MET A 65 -11.56 -1.37 -11.29
CA MET A 65 -11.24 -1.13 -12.70
C MET A 65 -12.44 -0.46 -13.38
N THR A 66 -12.43 0.86 -13.41
CA THR A 66 -13.60 1.69 -13.79
C THR A 66 -14.10 1.44 -15.21
N THR A 67 -13.22 1.09 -16.14
CA THR A 67 -13.61 0.71 -17.52
C THR A 67 -14.61 -0.45 -17.51
N PHE A 68 -14.33 -1.50 -16.75
CA PHE A 68 -15.18 -2.68 -16.68
C PHE A 68 -16.45 -2.43 -15.84
N VAL A 69 -16.35 -1.62 -14.78
CA VAL A 69 -17.50 -1.23 -13.96
C VAL A 69 -18.54 -0.46 -14.78
N LYS A 70 -18.12 0.49 -15.61
CA LYS A 70 -19.01 1.25 -16.51
C LYS A 70 -19.73 0.34 -17.51
N ALA A 71 -19.09 -0.70 -17.96
CA ALA A 71 -19.69 -1.71 -18.83
C ALA A 71 -20.58 -2.73 -18.10
N SER A 72 -20.77 -2.59 -16.79
CA SER A 72 -21.52 -3.52 -15.93
C SER A 72 -20.91 -4.93 -15.92
N LEU A 73 -19.61 -5.05 -16.06
CA LEU A 73 -18.86 -6.28 -15.90
C LEU A 73 -18.49 -6.46 -14.42
N ASN A 74 -18.74 -7.64 -13.87
CA ASN A 74 -18.47 -7.92 -12.46
C ASN A 74 -16.97 -8.03 -12.15
N CYS A 75 -16.12 -8.26 -13.18
CA CYS A 75 -14.67 -8.27 -13.04
C CYS A 75 -14.07 -6.91 -12.70
N GLY A 76 -14.83 -5.81 -12.81
CA GLY A 76 -14.37 -4.47 -12.50
C GLY A 76 -14.06 -4.21 -11.02
N GLN A 77 -14.47 -5.13 -10.12
CA GLN A 77 -14.15 -5.06 -8.69
C GLN A 77 -13.43 -6.32 -8.26
N VAL A 78 -12.17 -6.17 -7.83
CA VAL A 78 -11.35 -7.25 -7.29
C VAL A 78 -11.03 -6.93 -5.83
N ARG A 79 -11.42 -7.80 -4.92
CA ARG A 79 -11.06 -7.71 -3.51
C ARG A 79 -9.75 -8.45 -3.28
N GLY A 80 -8.69 -7.71 -2.99
CA GLY A 80 -7.37 -8.28 -2.72
C GLY A 80 -7.24 -8.86 -1.31
N PRO A 81 -6.31 -9.81 -1.12
CA PRO A 81 -6.05 -10.44 0.17
C PRO A 81 -5.39 -9.52 1.19
N VAL A 82 -4.63 -8.54 0.75
CA VAL A 82 -3.85 -7.64 1.62
C VAL A 82 -4.59 -6.33 1.83
N GLN A 83 -4.77 -5.96 3.09
CA GLN A 83 -5.34 -4.67 3.49
C GLN A 83 -4.45 -4.05 4.55
N ILE A 84 -3.95 -2.85 4.29
CA ILE A 84 -3.12 -2.08 5.22
C ILE A 84 -3.91 -0.87 5.67
N GLY A 85 -4.04 -0.70 6.98
CA GLY A 85 -4.69 0.45 7.59
C GLY A 85 -3.83 1.72 7.53
N PHE A 86 -4.42 2.85 7.88
CA PHE A 86 -3.66 4.09 8.00
C PHE A 86 -2.69 4.02 9.18
N ALA A 87 -1.46 4.43 8.94
CA ALA A 87 -0.46 4.56 9.99
C ALA A 87 -0.84 5.68 10.97
N ARG A 88 -0.64 5.42 12.26
CA ARG A 88 -0.86 6.39 13.35
C ARG A 88 0.45 6.63 14.09
N SER A 89 0.71 7.89 14.43
CA SER A 89 1.84 8.22 15.29
C SER A 89 1.63 7.70 16.70
N ILE A 90 2.70 7.23 17.32
CA ILE A 90 2.68 6.76 18.73
C ILE A 90 2.46 7.96 19.67
N ASP A 91 3.22 9.03 19.45
CA ASP A 91 3.05 10.28 20.17
C ASP A 91 2.34 11.34 19.31
N PRO A 92 1.73 12.36 19.91
CA PRO A 92 1.21 13.50 19.17
C PRO A 92 2.30 14.16 18.32
N ILE A 93 1.96 14.49 17.07
CA ILE A 93 2.88 15.13 16.14
C ILE A 93 2.74 16.65 16.22
N VAL A 94 3.88 17.31 16.38
CA VAL A 94 3.99 18.77 16.28
C VAL A 94 4.79 19.11 15.03
N SER A 95 4.11 19.69 14.04
CA SER A 95 4.77 20.17 12.82
C SER A 95 5.50 21.49 13.08
N GLN A 96 6.64 21.67 12.41
CA GLN A 96 7.37 22.93 12.40
C GLN A 96 7.28 23.57 11.02
N GLU A 97 6.98 24.86 10.99
CA GLU A 97 6.99 25.64 9.75
C GLU A 97 8.40 26.24 9.55
N LEU A 98 8.97 25.98 8.37
CA LEU A 98 10.25 26.53 7.96
C LEU A 98 10.06 27.44 6.74
N THR A 99 10.69 28.60 6.75
CA THR A 99 10.78 29.46 5.57
C THR A 99 11.91 28.96 4.67
N ILE A 100 11.59 28.76 3.39
CA ILE A 100 12.55 28.37 2.35
C ILE A 100 12.68 29.53 1.38
N THR A 101 13.91 29.93 1.10
CA THR A 101 14.22 30.98 0.13
C THR A 101 14.84 30.37 -1.12
N ARG A 102 14.21 30.63 -2.26
CA ARG A 102 14.77 30.30 -3.56
C ARG A 102 15.55 31.53 -4.10
N VAL A 103 16.82 31.33 -4.37
CA VAL A 103 17.70 32.40 -4.91
C VAL A 103 17.42 32.66 -6.37
N ALA A 104 17.09 31.60 -7.14
CA ALA A 104 16.80 31.72 -8.57
C ALA A 104 15.38 32.27 -8.81
N ILE A 105 15.26 33.16 -9.76
CA ILE A 105 14.02 33.79 -10.21
C ILE A 105 13.59 33.14 -11.52
N THR A 106 12.26 33.02 -11.76
CA THR A 106 11.74 32.23 -12.87
C THR A 106 11.77 32.97 -14.21
N THR A 107 11.52 34.30 -14.21
CA THR A 107 11.42 35.09 -15.43
C THR A 107 12.34 36.32 -15.37
N GLU A 108 12.72 36.84 -16.54
CA GLU A 108 13.50 38.09 -16.65
C GLU A 108 12.74 39.28 -16.07
N GLU A 109 11.43 39.34 -16.26
CA GLU A 109 10.56 40.40 -15.71
C GLU A 109 10.53 40.38 -14.19
N ASP A 110 10.41 39.18 -13.58
CA ASP A 110 10.47 39.06 -12.13
C ASP A 110 11.84 39.45 -11.58
N SER A 111 12.93 39.26 -12.32
CA SER A 111 14.28 39.61 -11.90
C SER A 111 14.48 41.11 -11.68
N LEU A 112 13.68 41.93 -12.35
CA LEU A 112 13.72 43.39 -12.18
C LEU A 112 13.06 43.85 -10.91
N ASN A 113 12.11 43.08 -10.38
CA ASN A 113 11.28 43.47 -9.23
C ASN A 113 11.54 42.68 -7.95
N LYS A 114 12.12 41.48 -8.07
CA LYS A 114 12.38 40.57 -6.94
C LYS A 114 13.80 40.02 -6.99
N LYS A 115 14.45 39.92 -5.84
CA LYS A 115 15.78 39.29 -5.72
C LYS A 115 15.69 37.80 -5.30
N THR A 116 14.63 37.43 -4.64
CA THR A 116 14.42 36.08 -4.09
C THR A 116 12.92 35.74 -4.07
N GLU A 117 12.60 34.46 -4.07
CA GLU A 117 11.25 33.99 -3.74
C GLU A 117 11.27 33.18 -2.46
N MET A 118 10.30 33.43 -1.60
CA MET A 118 10.14 32.74 -0.33
C MET A 118 8.92 31.81 -0.37
N GLY A 119 9.09 30.62 0.17
CA GLY A 119 8.01 29.65 0.40
C GLY A 119 8.03 29.16 1.85
N ARG A 120 6.97 28.49 2.25
CA ARG A 120 6.87 27.85 3.56
C ARG A 120 6.81 26.35 3.39
N LYS A 121 7.46 25.63 4.28
CA LYS A 121 7.44 24.18 4.33
C LYS A 121 7.17 23.70 5.75
N ASN A 122 6.20 22.83 5.90
CA ASN A 122 5.96 22.15 7.17
C ASN A 122 6.76 20.85 7.20
N ILE A 123 7.44 20.60 8.30
CA ILE A 123 8.17 19.36 8.55
C ILE A 123 7.70 18.73 9.86
N VAL A 124 7.83 17.42 9.96
CA VAL A 124 7.76 16.67 11.21
C VAL A 124 9.19 16.31 11.61
N PRO A 125 9.73 16.88 12.70
CA PRO A 125 11.13 16.66 13.09
C PRO A 125 11.44 15.20 13.39
N TYR A 126 10.51 14.52 14.05
CA TYR A 126 10.54 13.08 14.32
C TYR A 126 9.11 12.57 14.57
N GLY A 127 8.87 11.30 14.24
CA GLY A 127 7.64 10.59 14.58
C GLY A 127 7.83 9.12 14.36
N LEU A 128 7.41 8.31 15.34
CA LEU A 128 7.25 6.86 15.20
C LEU A 128 5.80 6.57 14.87
N TYR A 129 5.58 5.83 13.79
CA TYR A 129 4.25 5.47 13.30
C TYR A 129 4.05 3.96 13.37
N ARG A 130 2.85 3.54 13.73
CA ARG A 130 2.41 2.16 13.67
C ARG A 130 1.34 2.02 12.59
N ALA A 131 1.51 1.07 11.69
CA ALA A 131 0.50 0.63 10.75
C ALA A 131 0.12 -0.82 11.06
N GLU A 132 -1.13 -1.17 10.84
CA GLU A 132 -1.66 -2.51 11.01
C GLU A 132 -2.24 -2.98 9.69
N GLY A 133 -2.09 -4.27 9.41
CA GLY A 133 -2.57 -4.86 8.17
C GLY A 133 -3.07 -6.28 8.36
N PHE A 134 -3.80 -6.74 7.36
CA PHE A 134 -4.44 -8.05 7.34
C PHE A 134 -4.14 -8.74 6.02
N ILE A 135 -3.91 -10.06 6.08
CA ILE A 135 -3.74 -10.90 4.90
C ILE A 135 -4.71 -12.05 4.99
N SER A 136 -5.61 -12.15 4.02
CA SER A 136 -6.64 -13.18 3.94
C SER A 136 -6.21 -14.32 3.04
N ALA A 137 -5.88 -15.47 3.61
CA ALA A 137 -5.58 -16.70 2.85
C ALA A 137 -6.78 -17.13 1.98
N ASN A 138 -8.01 -16.91 2.43
CA ASN A 138 -9.21 -17.21 1.66
C ASN A 138 -9.29 -16.37 0.37
N LEU A 139 -9.08 -15.04 0.47
CA LEU A 139 -9.08 -14.16 -0.70
C LEU A 139 -7.90 -14.46 -1.64
N ALA A 140 -6.73 -14.74 -1.08
CA ALA A 140 -5.55 -15.13 -1.84
C ALA A 140 -5.83 -16.35 -2.72
N ARG A 141 -6.36 -17.43 -2.15
CA ARG A 141 -6.61 -18.69 -2.83
C ARG A 141 -7.81 -18.65 -3.77
N LYS A 142 -8.91 -18.01 -3.36
CA LYS A 142 -10.20 -18.10 -4.09
C LYS A 142 -10.46 -16.95 -5.05
N VAL A 143 -9.77 -15.82 -4.89
CA VAL A 143 -10.07 -14.61 -5.68
C VAL A 143 -8.92 -14.20 -6.58
N THR A 144 -7.72 -14.01 -6.05
CA THR A 144 -6.63 -13.34 -6.78
C THR A 144 -5.50 -14.26 -7.23
N GLY A 145 -5.32 -15.40 -6.57
CA GLY A 145 -4.18 -16.28 -6.80
C GLY A 145 -2.86 -15.74 -6.21
N PHE A 146 -2.94 -14.87 -5.19
CA PHE A 146 -1.77 -14.39 -4.45
C PHE A 146 -1.04 -15.55 -3.78
N SER A 147 0.23 -15.73 -4.10
CA SER A 147 1.04 -16.88 -3.71
C SER A 147 1.96 -16.58 -2.51
N GLU A 148 2.66 -17.62 -2.03
CA GLU A 148 3.69 -17.46 -1.00
C GLU A 148 4.90 -16.67 -1.54
N GLU A 149 5.25 -16.81 -2.82
CA GLU A 149 6.30 -16.01 -3.45
C GLU A 149 5.89 -14.53 -3.55
N ASP A 150 4.63 -14.25 -3.83
CA ASP A 150 4.08 -12.89 -3.79
C ASP A 150 4.13 -12.32 -2.38
N LEU A 151 3.90 -13.15 -1.36
CA LEU A 151 3.95 -12.76 0.05
C LEU A 151 5.38 -12.39 0.47
N GLU A 152 6.38 -13.18 0.11
CA GLU A 152 7.77 -12.85 0.40
C GLU A 152 8.22 -11.57 -0.33
N LEU A 153 7.80 -11.39 -1.58
CA LEU A 153 8.04 -10.14 -2.31
C LEU A 153 7.37 -8.93 -1.63
N LEU A 154 6.16 -9.12 -1.07
CA LEU A 154 5.47 -8.08 -0.31
C LEU A 154 6.26 -7.68 0.95
N TRP A 155 6.81 -8.67 1.68
CA TRP A 155 7.65 -8.38 2.84
C TRP A 155 8.90 -7.59 2.46
N GLU A 156 9.60 -8.01 1.40
CA GLU A 156 10.76 -7.30 0.87
C GLU A 156 10.40 -5.86 0.46
N ALA A 157 9.27 -5.69 -0.24
CA ALA A 157 8.80 -4.38 -0.66
C ALA A 157 8.46 -3.46 0.53
N ILE A 158 7.80 -3.99 1.58
CA ILE A 158 7.49 -3.21 2.79
C ILE A 158 8.78 -2.80 3.52
N ILE A 159 9.71 -3.73 3.70
CA ILE A 159 10.96 -3.47 4.42
C ILE A 159 11.78 -2.37 3.73
N ASN A 160 11.82 -2.38 2.40
CA ASN A 160 12.69 -1.49 1.61
C ASN A 160 11.95 -0.30 0.99
N MET A 161 10.65 -0.09 1.26
CA MET A 161 9.85 0.90 0.53
C MET A 161 10.38 2.34 0.63
N PHE A 162 11.09 2.69 1.70
CA PHE A 162 11.65 4.03 1.89
C PHE A 162 13.08 4.17 1.35
N GLU A 163 13.78 3.07 1.03
CA GLU A 163 15.15 3.11 0.53
C GLU A 163 15.25 3.69 -0.90
N HIS A 164 14.14 3.69 -1.63
CA HIS A 164 14.05 4.22 -2.99
C HIS A 164 13.20 5.48 -3.12
N ASP A 165 12.67 6.00 -2.00
CA ASP A 165 11.80 7.19 -1.99
C ASP A 165 12.37 8.30 -1.10
N HIS A 166 13.62 8.66 -1.34
CA HIS A 166 14.26 9.74 -0.60
C HIS A 166 13.89 11.12 -1.17
N SER A 167 13.62 12.04 -0.24
CA SER A 167 13.47 13.47 -0.56
C SER A 167 13.90 14.30 0.64
N ALA A 168 14.04 15.61 0.45
CA ALA A 168 14.37 16.52 1.56
C ALA A 168 13.35 16.42 2.72
N ALA A 169 12.09 16.06 2.45
CA ALA A 169 11.05 15.86 3.45
C ALA A 169 11.01 14.42 4.01
N ARG A 170 11.58 13.44 3.30
CA ARG A 170 11.54 12.01 3.62
C ARG A 170 12.93 11.39 3.69
N GLY A 171 13.97 12.19 3.96
CA GLY A 171 15.35 11.75 3.85
C GLY A 171 15.78 10.67 4.83
N LYS A 172 15.08 10.51 5.95
CA LYS A 172 15.43 9.54 7.01
C LYS A 172 14.25 8.64 7.40
N MET A 173 13.26 8.48 6.53
CA MET A 173 12.19 7.51 6.77
C MET A 173 12.74 6.09 6.57
N ALA A 174 12.36 5.18 7.46
CA ALA A 174 12.75 3.77 7.39
C ALA A 174 11.70 2.91 8.09
N VAL A 175 11.51 1.71 7.61
CA VAL A 175 10.77 0.68 8.35
C VAL A 175 11.66 0.20 9.48
N ARG A 176 11.16 0.26 10.71
CA ARG A 176 11.96 -0.03 11.91
C ARG A 176 11.69 -1.42 12.46
N ARG A 177 10.50 -1.96 12.21
CA ARG A 177 10.11 -3.29 12.62
C ARG A 177 8.93 -3.79 11.80
N LEU A 178 8.93 -5.06 11.46
CA LEU A 178 7.84 -5.75 10.80
C LEU A 178 7.51 -7.03 11.57
N ILE A 179 6.41 -6.99 12.33
CA ILE A 179 5.93 -8.10 13.13
C ILE A 179 4.77 -8.76 12.41
N VAL A 180 4.86 -10.06 12.20
CA VAL A 180 3.85 -10.85 11.50
C VAL A 180 3.30 -11.93 12.45
N PHE A 181 1.98 -11.99 12.55
CA PHE A 181 1.25 -13.05 13.25
C PHE A 181 0.67 -14.01 12.23
N LYS A 182 1.24 -15.20 12.13
CA LYS A 182 0.80 -16.23 11.20
C LYS A 182 -0.12 -17.21 11.92
N HIS A 183 -1.36 -17.26 11.47
CA HIS A 183 -2.36 -18.20 11.97
C HIS A 183 -2.20 -19.57 11.33
N SER A 184 -2.53 -20.63 12.07
CA SER A 184 -2.54 -21.99 11.56
C SER A 184 -3.77 -22.26 10.67
N ARG A 185 -4.86 -21.54 10.89
CA ARG A 185 -6.13 -21.71 10.18
C ARG A 185 -6.44 -20.54 9.25
N GLU A 186 -7.10 -20.83 8.14
CA GLU A 186 -7.48 -19.86 7.10
C GLU A 186 -8.36 -18.70 7.62
N LEU A 187 -9.21 -18.95 8.59
CA LEU A 187 -10.08 -17.95 9.22
C LEU A 187 -9.45 -17.29 10.47
N GLY A 188 -8.20 -17.66 10.78
CA GLY A 188 -7.51 -17.23 11.99
C GLY A 188 -7.81 -18.06 13.22
N ASP A 189 -6.92 -17.97 14.22
CA ASP A 189 -6.96 -18.73 15.46
C ASP A 189 -7.50 -17.89 16.63
N CYS A 190 -7.47 -16.56 16.49
CA CYS A 190 -8.03 -15.62 17.45
C CYS A 190 -8.37 -14.29 16.76
N PRO A 191 -9.15 -13.42 17.40
CA PRO A 191 -9.43 -12.08 16.90
C PRO A 191 -8.15 -11.25 16.73
N SER A 192 -7.99 -10.60 15.57
CA SER A 192 -6.78 -9.86 15.21
C SER A 192 -6.46 -8.70 16.17
N TYR A 193 -7.48 -8.02 16.70
CA TYR A 193 -7.26 -6.91 17.65
C TYR A 193 -6.47 -7.37 18.88
N LYS A 194 -6.69 -8.61 19.38
CA LYS A 194 -5.94 -9.15 20.49
C LYS A 194 -4.46 -9.31 20.17
N LEU A 195 -4.13 -9.69 18.93
CA LEU A 195 -2.73 -9.78 18.47
C LEU A 195 -2.10 -8.40 18.28
N PHE A 196 -2.87 -7.41 17.90
CA PHE A 196 -2.35 -6.04 17.84
C PHE A 196 -2.11 -5.47 19.25
N ASP A 197 -2.99 -5.76 20.20
CA ASP A 197 -2.87 -5.29 21.58
C ASP A 197 -1.66 -5.88 22.33
N VAL A 198 -1.17 -7.08 21.94
CA VAL A 198 0.04 -7.66 22.56
C VAL A 198 1.34 -6.96 22.19
N VAL A 199 1.30 -6.10 21.17
CA VAL A 199 2.46 -5.27 20.77
C VAL A 199 2.32 -3.90 21.42
N GLU A 200 3.05 -3.71 22.50
CA GLU A 200 3.09 -2.45 23.20
C GLU A 200 4.26 -1.59 22.75
N VAL A 201 4.00 -0.32 22.47
CA VAL A 201 5.02 0.66 22.11
C VAL A 201 4.90 1.83 23.07
N LYS A 202 5.93 2.06 23.87
CA LYS A 202 5.98 3.14 24.85
C LYS A 202 7.26 3.98 24.70
N ARG A 203 7.14 5.27 24.94
CA ARG A 203 8.32 6.10 25.12
C ARG A 203 9.01 5.73 26.44
N LYS A 204 10.34 5.64 26.42
CA LYS A 204 11.14 5.30 27.61
C LYS A 204 10.97 6.35 28.69
N GLU A 205 11.09 5.90 29.94
CA GLU A 205 11.08 6.80 31.10
C GLU A 205 12.20 7.84 31.01
N GLY A 206 11.91 9.09 31.36
CA GLY A 206 12.86 10.20 31.30
C GLY A 206 13.02 10.83 29.91
N VAL A 207 12.40 10.27 28.87
CA VAL A 207 12.39 10.88 27.52
C VAL A 207 11.18 11.81 27.40
N GLU A 208 11.42 13.12 27.43
CA GLU A 208 10.35 14.11 27.27
C GLU A 208 9.88 14.23 25.82
N PHE A 209 10.82 14.28 24.88
CA PHE A 209 10.57 14.34 23.43
C PHE A 209 11.40 13.30 22.71
N ALA A 210 10.74 12.36 22.04
CA ALA A 210 11.42 11.35 21.25
C ALA A 210 12.02 11.96 19.98
N ARG A 211 13.26 11.55 19.64
CA ARG A 211 14.01 12.00 18.48
C ARG A 211 14.63 10.89 17.66
N GLN A 212 14.52 9.67 18.14
CA GLN A 212 15.06 8.47 17.51
C GLN A 212 14.28 7.23 17.96
N TYR A 213 14.42 6.15 17.21
CA TYR A 213 13.74 4.89 17.50
C TYR A 213 14.09 4.29 18.86
N SER A 214 15.36 4.44 19.29
CA SER A 214 15.83 3.94 20.58
C SER A 214 15.24 4.69 21.80
N ASP A 215 14.51 5.79 21.59
CA ASP A 215 13.77 6.48 22.65
C ASP A 215 12.47 5.76 23.03
N TYR A 216 12.12 4.72 22.28
CA TYR A 216 10.96 3.87 22.56
C TYR A 216 11.38 2.50 23.05
N GLU A 217 10.50 1.91 23.83
CA GLU A 217 10.50 0.51 24.21
C GLU A 217 9.36 -0.20 23.48
N ILE A 218 9.66 -1.35 22.87
CA ILE A 218 8.68 -2.17 22.16
C ILE A 218 8.68 -3.54 22.80
N ALA A 219 7.57 -3.87 23.43
CA ALA A 219 7.34 -5.17 24.06
C ALA A 219 6.33 -5.99 23.26
N ILE A 220 6.56 -7.29 23.18
CA ILE A 220 5.60 -8.26 22.64
C ILE A 220 5.24 -9.21 23.78
N HIS A 221 4.01 -9.15 24.26
CA HIS A 221 3.49 -9.98 25.34
C HIS A 221 3.16 -11.38 24.82
N ARG A 222 4.19 -12.18 24.59
CA ARG A 222 4.09 -13.52 23.96
C ARG A 222 3.21 -14.50 24.75
N GLU A 223 3.14 -14.33 26.05
CA GLU A 223 2.30 -15.14 26.96
C GLU A 223 0.78 -14.97 26.71
N GLN A 224 0.39 -13.92 26.00
CA GLN A 224 -1.00 -13.65 25.64
C GLN A 224 -1.37 -14.15 24.23
N ILE A 225 -0.40 -14.70 23.51
CA ILE A 225 -0.58 -15.17 22.13
C ILE A 225 -0.93 -16.68 22.17
N PRO A 226 -1.99 -17.13 21.47
CA PRO A 226 -2.28 -18.55 21.36
C PRO A 226 -1.12 -19.34 20.75
N GLU A 227 -0.85 -20.55 21.24
CA GLU A 227 0.22 -21.43 20.73
C GLU A 227 0.09 -21.75 19.23
N SER A 228 -1.14 -21.69 18.69
CA SER A 228 -1.43 -21.88 17.26
C SER A 228 -1.06 -20.68 16.36
N VAL A 229 -0.59 -19.57 16.96
CA VAL A 229 -0.17 -18.38 16.23
C VAL A 229 1.35 -18.23 16.31
N GLU A 230 2.00 -18.34 15.18
CA GLU A 230 3.44 -18.08 15.04
C GLU A 230 3.72 -16.58 14.97
N VAL A 231 4.72 -16.12 15.74
CA VAL A 231 5.16 -14.72 15.72
C VAL A 231 6.50 -14.63 15.01
N MET A 232 6.51 -13.95 13.89
CA MET A 232 7.72 -13.69 13.10
C MET A 232 8.09 -12.20 13.20
N ASP A 233 9.35 -11.92 13.50
CA ASP A 233 9.96 -10.60 13.42
C ASP A 233 10.85 -10.60 12.18
N LYS A 234 10.49 -9.78 11.19
CA LYS A 234 11.13 -9.78 9.86
C LYS A 234 12.28 -8.77 9.74
N ILE A 235 12.47 -7.88 10.78
CA ILE A 235 13.58 -6.92 10.88
C ILE A 235 14.19 -6.99 12.28
#